data_3725a3bd5b0c5a15736d8932d04ffb77
#
_entry.id   3725a3bd5b0c5a15736d8932d04ffb77
#
_cell.length_a   1.000
_cell.length_b   1.000
_cell.length_c   1.000
_cell.angle_alpha   90.00
_cell.angle_beta   90.00
_cell.angle_gamma   90.00
#
_symmetry.space_group_name_H-M   'P 1'
#
loop_
_entity.id
_entity.type
_entity.pdbx_description
1 polymer ?
#
loop_
_entity_poly.entity_id
_entity_poly.type
_entity_poly.pdbx_seq_one_letter_code
_entity_poly.pdbx_strand_id
1 'polypeptide(L)'
;ILNAMKKAFFSQGQEIDDRVLDEMLSVVLKRLPENGGLTVERVQDEVERVLMECGHYEVAKAYILYREKRAALRRVRADLAREVGDDALEDVLRQIQKDFEEEVYPLSALQLKFESFCKPAMTMEAKMEALTKAAVELTTVEAPKWEFIAARLLNHTFSKRNASRWTERGVKGLYEKLRYLTDKGLYGDYILARYSREEIDAAEGFLCPKRDTLFTYSGLDLLLKRYVIQSRSREPLETPQEMFLGIALHLAMNEASGRMDWVRRFYDML
;
A
#
# COMPACT_ATOMS: atom_id res chain seq x y z
N ILE A 1 9.86 -5.12 22.23
CA ILE A 1 10.19 -6.36 22.94
C ILE A 1 8.96 -6.83 23.70
N LEU A 2 8.48 -6.09 24.71
CA LEU A 2 7.39 -6.46 25.59
C LEU A 2 6.14 -6.98 24.85
N ASN A 3 5.67 -6.22 23.84
CA ASN A 3 4.52 -6.62 23.02
C ASN A 3 4.74 -7.93 22.25
N ALA A 4 5.97 -8.23 21.84
CA ALA A 4 6.27 -9.47 21.14
C ALA A 4 6.28 -10.68 22.10
N MET A 5 6.83 -10.50 23.31
CA MET A 5 6.75 -11.50 24.36
C MET A 5 5.30 -11.77 24.78
N LYS A 6 4.53 -10.71 25.06
CA LYS A 6 3.11 -10.82 25.44
C LYS A 6 2.27 -11.56 24.39
N LYS A 7 2.49 -11.28 23.09
CA LYS A 7 1.85 -12.01 22.00
C LYS A 7 2.24 -13.49 21.95
N ALA A 8 3.48 -13.83 22.28
CA ALA A 8 3.92 -15.23 22.31
C ALA A 8 3.20 -15.99 23.43
N PHE A 9 3.07 -15.43 24.63
CA PHE A 9 2.28 -16.04 25.72
C PHE A 9 0.82 -16.20 25.30
N PHE A 10 0.21 -15.15 24.78
CA PHE A 10 -1.19 -15.19 24.36
C PHE A 10 -1.44 -16.24 23.26
N SER A 11 -0.50 -16.43 22.32
CA SER A 11 -0.62 -17.43 21.26
C SER A 11 -0.63 -18.88 21.78
N GLN A 12 -0.13 -19.10 22.99
CA GLN A 12 -0.14 -20.39 23.68
C GLN A 12 -1.30 -20.51 24.69
N GLY A 13 -2.25 -19.56 24.69
CA GLY A 13 -3.36 -19.53 25.63
C GLY A 13 -2.91 -19.29 27.08
N GLN A 14 -1.70 -18.75 27.28
CA GLN A 14 -1.15 -18.46 28.60
C GLN A 14 -1.31 -16.98 28.92
N GLU A 15 -1.96 -16.68 30.04
CA GLU A 15 -1.93 -15.36 30.63
C GLU A 15 -0.68 -15.21 31.49
N ILE A 16 -0.02 -14.08 31.40
CA ILE A 16 1.16 -13.75 32.21
C ILE A 16 0.93 -12.42 32.92
N ASP A 17 1.33 -12.37 34.19
CA ASP A 17 1.32 -11.13 34.96
C ASP A 17 2.29 -10.12 34.34
N ASP A 18 1.84 -8.89 34.16
CA ASP A 18 2.65 -7.81 33.58
C ASP A 18 3.94 -7.57 34.41
N ARG A 19 3.95 -7.82 35.74
CA ARG A 19 5.15 -7.72 36.58
C ARG A 19 6.21 -8.75 36.20
N VAL A 20 5.81 -10.01 35.98
CA VAL A 20 6.72 -11.08 35.55
C VAL A 20 7.30 -10.77 34.18
N LEU A 21 6.47 -10.22 33.31
CA LEU A 21 6.89 -9.81 31.97
C LEU A 21 7.90 -8.66 32.00
N ASP A 22 7.70 -7.68 32.89
CA ASP A 22 8.62 -6.58 33.12
C ASP A 22 9.94 -7.01 33.75
N GLU A 23 9.93 -8.01 34.65
CA GLU A 23 11.14 -8.63 35.19
C GLU A 23 11.94 -9.31 34.10
N MET A 24 11.30 -10.13 33.24
CA MET A 24 11.97 -10.74 32.09
C MET A 24 12.55 -9.71 31.14
N LEU A 25 11.78 -8.64 30.81
CA LEU A 25 12.28 -7.56 30.00
C LEU A 25 13.51 -6.88 30.59
N SER A 26 13.50 -6.65 31.93
CA SER A 26 14.66 -6.08 32.63
C SER A 26 15.90 -6.96 32.50
N VAL A 27 15.73 -8.29 32.55
CA VAL A 27 16.86 -9.23 32.31
C VAL A 27 17.36 -9.13 30.89
N VAL A 28 16.47 -9.13 29.89
CA VAL A 28 16.84 -8.93 28.47
C VAL A 28 17.64 -7.64 28.29
N LEU A 29 17.13 -6.52 28.81
CA LEU A 29 17.75 -5.21 28.65
C LEU A 29 19.15 -5.16 29.29
N LYS A 30 19.35 -5.78 30.45
CA LYS A 30 20.66 -5.85 31.14
C LYS A 30 21.71 -6.65 30.35
N ARG A 31 21.30 -7.57 29.48
CA ARG A 31 22.22 -8.41 28.68
C ARG A 31 22.56 -7.77 27.34
N LEU A 32 21.82 -6.75 26.94
CA LEU A 32 22.11 -6.03 25.72
C LEU A 32 23.29 -5.07 25.91
N PRO A 33 24.17 -4.92 24.91
CA PRO A 33 25.30 -4.02 25.00
C PRO A 33 24.85 -2.55 25.09
N GLU A 34 25.43 -1.81 26.01
CA GLU A 34 25.14 -0.37 26.20
C GLU A 34 25.66 0.51 25.05
N ASN A 35 26.73 0.08 24.37
CA ASN A 35 27.40 0.87 23.35
C ASN A 35 27.70 0.03 22.12
N GLY A 36 26.99 0.31 21.02
CA GLY A 36 27.33 -0.19 19.68
C GLY A 36 26.98 -1.66 19.41
N GLY A 37 26.51 -1.96 18.20
CA GLY A 37 26.25 -3.33 17.75
C GLY A 37 24.92 -3.93 18.21
N LEU A 38 23.96 -3.11 18.65
CA LEU A 38 22.60 -3.58 18.95
C LEU A 38 21.85 -3.85 17.64
N THR A 39 21.74 -5.13 17.28
CA THR A 39 20.92 -5.57 16.17
C THR A 39 19.58 -6.14 16.66
N VAL A 40 18.57 -6.12 15.79
CA VAL A 40 17.26 -6.70 16.09
C VAL A 40 17.39 -8.19 16.41
N GLU A 41 18.24 -8.90 15.66
CA GLU A 41 18.53 -10.32 15.85
C GLU A 41 19.07 -10.59 17.26
N ARG A 42 20.03 -9.80 17.72
CA ARG A 42 20.62 -9.97 19.05
C ARG A 42 19.61 -9.74 20.17
N VAL A 43 18.73 -8.75 20.01
CA VAL A 43 17.63 -8.52 20.96
C VAL A 43 16.69 -9.73 20.99
N GLN A 44 16.39 -10.28 19.84
CA GLN A 44 15.51 -11.45 19.73
C GLN A 44 16.13 -12.69 20.33
N ASP A 45 17.43 -12.92 20.11
CA ASP A 45 18.16 -14.05 20.70
C ASP A 45 18.17 -13.99 22.23
N GLU A 46 18.33 -12.79 22.81
CA GLU A 46 18.25 -12.65 24.28
C GLU A 46 16.83 -12.86 24.82
N VAL A 47 15.80 -12.44 24.09
CA VAL A 47 14.40 -12.74 24.46
C VAL A 47 14.17 -14.26 24.48
N GLU A 48 14.63 -14.97 23.47
CA GLU A 48 14.50 -16.44 23.39
C GLU A 48 15.19 -17.12 24.58
N ARG A 49 16.42 -16.70 24.91
CA ARG A 49 17.18 -17.23 26.06
C ARG A 49 16.45 -16.99 27.37
N VAL A 50 15.99 -15.78 27.62
CA VAL A 50 15.28 -15.43 28.86
C VAL A 50 14.00 -16.24 29.00
N LEU A 51 13.21 -16.39 27.92
CA LEU A 51 12.01 -17.23 27.95
C LEU A 51 12.33 -18.69 28.30
N MET A 52 13.42 -19.26 27.74
CA MET A 52 13.85 -20.62 28.04
C MET A 52 14.35 -20.75 29.48
N GLU A 53 15.18 -19.83 29.97
CA GLU A 53 15.72 -19.83 31.33
C GLU A 53 14.63 -19.68 32.40
N CYS A 54 13.58 -18.94 32.09
CA CYS A 54 12.40 -18.82 32.96
C CYS A 54 11.44 -20.05 32.88
N GLY A 55 11.78 -21.09 32.11
CA GLY A 55 11.01 -22.33 31.99
C GLY A 55 9.80 -22.24 31.05
N HIS A 56 9.67 -21.15 30.27
CA HIS A 56 8.56 -20.95 29.33
C HIS A 56 8.89 -21.52 27.94
N TYR A 57 9.23 -22.82 27.87
CA TYR A 57 9.73 -23.48 26.66
C TYR A 57 8.77 -23.43 25.48
N GLU A 58 7.48 -23.66 25.71
CA GLU A 58 6.46 -23.61 24.63
C GLU A 58 6.27 -22.18 24.09
N VAL A 59 6.35 -21.18 24.98
CA VAL A 59 6.30 -19.77 24.60
C VAL A 59 7.56 -19.37 23.80
N ALA A 60 8.73 -19.83 24.25
CA ALA A 60 10.00 -19.61 23.54
C ALA A 60 9.95 -20.24 22.13
N LYS A 61 9.46 -21.46 22.00
CA LYS A 61 9.26 -22.15 20.72
C LYS A 61 8.30 -21.37 19.81
N ALA A 62 7.16 -20.93 20.34
CA ALA A 62 6.20 -20.11 19.59
C ALA A 62 6.82 -18.79 19.13
N TYR A 63 7.64 -18.15 19.98
CA TYR A 63 8.35 -16.91 19.66
C TYR A 63 9.36 -17.12 18.52
N ILE A 64 10.15 -18.20 18.56
CA ILE A 64 11.11 -18.58 17.51
C ILE A 64 10.39 -18.80 16.17
N LEU A 65 9.34 -19.63 16.17
CA LEU A 65 8.57 -19.91 14.96
C LEU A 65 7.93 -18.65 14.37
N TYR A 66 7.38 -17.77 15.24
CA TYR A 66 6.85 -16.48 14.79
C TYR A 66 7.94 -15.59 14.18
N ARG A 67 9.12 -15.53 14.80
CA ARG A 67 10.28 -14.79 14.29
C ARG A 67 10.71 -15.30 12.91
N GLU A 68 10.85 -16.63 12.76
CA GLU A 68 11.21 -17.25 11.49
C GLU A 68 10.17 -16.96 10.39
N LYS A 69 8.88 -17.12 10.71
CA LYS A 69 7.79 -16.78 9.77
C LYS A 69 7.90 -15.31 9.33
N ARG A 70 8.11 -14.39 10.26
CA ARG A 70 8.28 -12.96 9.96
C ARG A 70 9.53 -12.65 9.13
N ALA A 71 10.64 -13.36 9.38
CA ALA A 71 11.86 -13.22 8.60
C ALA A 71 11.67 -13.72 7.17
N ALA A 72 11.03 -14.88 6.99
CA ALA A 72 10.69 -15.44 5.69
C ALA A 72 9.81 -14.46 4.87
N LEU A 73 8.77 -13.90 5.50
CA LEU A 73 7.90 -12.91 4.87
C LEU A 73 8.65 -11.64 4.43
N ARG A 74 9.59 -11.16 5.24
CA ARG A 74 10.44 -10.02 4.85
C ARG A 74 11.34 -10.36 3.65
N ARG A 75 11.90 -11.57 3.61
CA ARG A 75 12.72 -12.02 2.47
C ARG A 75 11.93 -12.05 1.18
N VAL A 76 10.74 -12.67 1.18
CA VAL A 76 9.87 -12.72 0.00
C VAL A 76 9.57 -11.33 -0.54
N ARG A 77 9.25 -10.35 0.33
CA ARG A 77 9.01 -8.96 -0.12
C ARG A 77 10.25 -8.33 -0.74
N ALA A 78 11.38 -8.45 -0.05
CA ALA A 78 12.64 -7.87 -0.52
C ALA A 78 13.10 -8.53 -1.84
N ASP A 79 12.91 -9.84 -1.97
CA ASP A 79 13.25 -10.57 -3.19
C ASP A 79 12.37 -10.15 -4.36
N LEU A 80 11.05 -10.03 -4.16
CA LEU A 80 10.13 -9.52 -5.19
C LEU A 80 10.47 -8.09 -5.61
N ALA A 81 10.69 -7.18 -4.66
CA ALA A 81 11.04 -5.79 -4.95
C ALA A 81 12.36 -5.69 -5.73
N ARG A 82 13.38 -6.46 -5.31
CA ARG A 82 14.68 -6.52 -6.00
C ARG A 82 14.56 -7.13 -7.40
N GLU A 83 13.81 -8.21 -7.57
CA GLU A 83 13.65 -8.88 -8.85
C GLU A 83 12.90 -8.00 -9.86
N VAL A 84 11.88 -7.30 -9.41
CA VAL A 84 11.17 -6.30 -10.22
C VAL A 84 12.08 -5.10 -10.52
N GLY A 85 12.91 -4.68 -9.56
CA GLY A 85 13.76 -3.49 -9.64
C GLY A 85 13.03 -2.22 -9.17
N ASP A 86 12.09 -2.37 -8.23
CA ASP A 86 11.33 -1.27 -7.65
C ASP A 86 11.31 -1.35 -6.12
N ASP A 87 12.18 -0.58 -5.46
CA ASP A 87 12.31 -0.57 -3.98
C ASP A 87 11.01 -0.12 -3.29
N ALA A 88 10.23 0.77 -3.91
CA ALA A 88 8.96 1.24 -3.36
C ALA A 88 7.88 0.13 -3.33
N LEU A 89 8.03 -0.92 -4.13
CA LEU A 89 7.15 -2.08 -4.14
C LEU A 89 7.16 -2.81 -2.78
N GLU A 90 8.27 -2.80 -2.04
CA GLU A 90 8.34 -3.46 -0.72
C GLU A 90 7.31 -2.90 0.26
N ASP A 91 7.07 -1.59 0.24
CA ASP A 91 6.07 -0.96 1.11
C ASP A 91 4.64 -1.36 0.71
N VAL A 92 4.36 -1.47 -0.58
CA VAL A 92 3.07 -1.96 -1.09
C VAL A 92 2.83 -3.41 -0.66
N LEU A 93 3.82 -4.27 -0.83
CA LEU A 93 3.75 -5.67 -0.41
C LEU A 93 3.60 -5.81 1.11
N ARG A 94 4.25 -4.93 1.88
CA ARG A 94 4.11 -4.86 3.34
C ARG A 94 2.68 -4.49 3.74
N GLN A 95 2.06 -3.56 3.03
CA GLN A 95 0.68 -3.17 3.29
C GLN A 95 -0.30 -4.29 2.89
N ILE A 96 -0.06 -4.97 1.77
CA ILE A 96 -0.82 -6.16 1.37
C ILE A 96 -0.80 -7.21 2.47
N GLN A 97 0.38 -7.54 3.02
CA GLN A 97 0.50 -8.52 4.12
C GLN A 97 -0.18 -8.11 5.42
N LYS A 98 -0.46 -6.83 5.63
CA LYS A 98 -1.23 -6.38 6.80
C LYS A 98 -2.73 -6.54 6.60
N ASP A 99 -3.20 -6.37 5.37
CA ASP A 99 -4.61 -6.25 5.06
C ASP A 99 -5.22 -7.59 4.59
N PHE A 100 -4.37 -8.56 4.23
CA PHE A 100 -4.81 -9.88 3.76
C PHE A 100 -4.16 -11.00 4.57
N GLU A 101 -4.93 -12.04 4.84
CA GLU A 101 -4.49 -13.21 5.60
C GLU A 101 -3.43 -14.00 4.81
N GLU A 102 -2.22 -14.12 5.36
CA GLU A 102 -1.09 -14.78 4.70
C GLU A 102 -1.36 -16.26 4.38
N GLU A 103 -2.18 -16.92 5.18
CA GLU A 103 -2.58 -18.32 4.98
C GLU A 103 -3.42 -18.51 3.72
N VAL A 104 -4.20 -17.51 3.32
CA VAL A 104 -5.08 -17.54 2.14
C VAL A 104 -4.42 -16.82 0.96
N TYR A 105 -3.64 -15.77 1.23
CA TYR A 105 -3.02 -14.89 0.24
C TYR A 105 -1.49 -14.82 0.42
N PRO A 106 -0.77 -15.96 0.33
CA PRO A 106 0.65 -15.99 0.59
C PRO A 106 1.44 -15.30 -0.53
N LEU A 107 2.31 -14.34 -0.16
CA LEU A 107 3.19 -13.69 -1.13
C LEU A 107 4.17 -14.67 -1.80
N SER A 108 4.46 -15.80 -1.19
CA SER A 108 5.25 -16.88 -1.81
C SER A 108 4.55 -17.48 -3.04
N ALA A 109 3.22 -17.61 -3.02
CA ALA A 109 2.47 -18.05 -4.21
C ALA A 109 2.52 -16.98 -5.31
N LEU A 110 2.43 -15.70 -4.94
CA LEU A 110 2.60 -14.59 -5.88
C LEU A 110 3.98 -14.61 -6.51
N GLN A 111 5.04 -14.83 -5.71
CA GLN A 111 6.42 -14.92 -6.20
C GLN A 111 6.58 -16.07 -7.19
N LEU A 112 6.17 -17.28 -6.85
CA LEU A 112 6.27 -18.45 -7.73
C LEU A 112 5.51 -18.23 -9.05
N LYS A 113 4.32 -17.63 -8.97
CA LYS A 113 3.53 -17.34 -10.17
C LYS A 113 4.18 -16.26 -11.04
N PHE A 114 4.74 -15.22 -10.41
CA PHE A 114 5.48 -14.16 -11.09
C PHE A 114 6.73 -14.72 -11.81
N GLU A 115 7.52 -15.54 -11.13
CA GLU A 115 8.70 -16.20 -11.72
C GLU A 115 8.35 -16.98 -12.99
N SER A 116 7.16 -17.61 -13.04
CA SER A 116 6.71 -18.33 -14.24
C SER A 116 6.44 -17.44 -15.45
N PHE A 117 6.26 -16.13 -15.25
CA PHE A 117 6.06 -15.14 -16.33
C PHE A 117 7.34 -14.40 -16.69
N CYS A 118 8.34 -14.43 -15.83
CA CYS A 118 9.60 -13.71 -16.05
C CYS A 118 10.39 -14.30 -17.22
N LYS A 119 10.89 -13.40 -18.05
CA LYS A 119 11.80 -13.73 -19.17
C LYS A 119 13.09 -12.93 -19.02
N PRO A 120 14.21 -13.43 -19.54
CA PRO A 120 15.44 -12.65 -19.59
C PRO A 120 15.22 -11.28 -20.26
N ALA A 121 15.86 -10.25 -19.73
CA ALA A 121 15.84 -8.88 -20.26
C ALA A 121 14.48 -8.14 -20.24
N MET A 122 13.54 -8.56 -19.39
CA MET A 122 12.32 -7.76 -19.16
C MET A 122 12.66 -6.43 -18.50
N THR A 123 11.99 -5.36 -18.94
CA THR A 123 12.06 -4.05 -18.28
C THR A 123 11.33 -4.10 -16.93
N MET A 124 11.60 -3.11 -16.07
CA MET A 124 10.88 -2.97 -14.78
C MET A 124 9.36 -2.90 -14.99
N GLU A 125 8.90 -2.15 -15.98
CA GLU A 125 7.49 -2.03 -16.32
C GLU A 125 6.88 -3.37 -16.72
N ALA A 126 7.56 -4.12 -17.56
CA ALA A 126 7.10 -5.45 -18.00
C ALA A 126 7.07 -6.44 -16.83
N LYS A 127 8.01 -6.35 -15.89
CA LYS A 127 8.01 -7.16 -14.67
C LYS A 127 6.85 -6.77 -13.73
N MET A 128 6.54 -5.48 -13.58
CA MET A 128 5.38 -5.04 -12.82
C MET A 128 4.06 -5.51 -13.44
N GLU A 129 3.94 -5.48 -14.76
CA GLU A 129 2.78 -6.04 -15.46
C GLU A 129 2.67 -7.56 -15.25
N ALA A 130 3.79 -8.28 -15.30
CA ALA A 130 3.84 -9.71 -15.01
C ALA A 130 3.44 -10.02 -13.57
N LEU A 131 3.90 -9.23 -12.59
CA LEU A 131 3.53 -9.38 -11.19
C LEU A 131 2.03 -9.13 -10.96
N THR A 132 1.50 -8.07 -11.59
CA THR A 132 0.05 -7.78 -11.53
C THR A 132 -0.76 -8.91 -12.15
N LYS A 133 -0.33 -9.42 -13.32
CA LYS A 133 -0.96 -10.57 -13.99
C LYS A 133 -0.90 -11.83 -13.12
N ALA A 134 0.22 -12.07 -12.44
CA ALA A 134 0.37 -13.20 -11.52
C ALA A 134 -0.69 -13.14 -10.41
N ALA A 135 -0.93 -11.97 -9.82
CA ALA A 135 -1.96 -11.77 -8.81
C ALA A 135 -3.37 -12.01 -9.38
N VAL A 136 -3.66 -11.54 -10.60
CA VAL A 136 -4.95 -11.80 -11.27
C VAL A 136 -5.18 -13.30 -11.47
N GLU A 137 -4.16 -14.04 -11.93
CA GLU A 137 -4.29 -15.49 -12.19
C GLU A 137 -4.35 -16.35 -10.90
N LEU A 138 -4.03 -15.79 -9.75
CA LEU A 138 -4.24 -16.44 -8.45
C LEU A 138 -5.66 -16.26 -7.92
N THR A 139 -6.50 -15.47 -8.57
CA THR A 139 -7.90 -15.27 -8.16
C THR A 139 -8.70 -16.55 -8.40
N THR A 140 -9.26 -17.10 -7.32
CA THR A 140 -10.14 -18.27 -7.34
C THR A 140 -11.39 -18.02 -6.50
N VAL A 141 -12.32 -18.94 -6.51
CA VAL A 141 -13.52 -18.86 -5.66
C VAL A 141 -13.16 -18.90 -4.18
N GLU A 142 -12.13 -19.66 -3.82
CA GLU A 142 -11.62 -19.81 -2.45
C GLU A 142 -10.76 -18.63 -2.01
N ALA A 143 -10.14 -17.93 -2.98
CA ALA A 143 -9.23 -16.80 -2.72
C ALA A 143 -9.58 -15.57 -3.60
N PRO A 144 -10.80 -15.02 -3.50
CA PRO A 144 -11.27 -13.97 -4.41
C PRO A 144 -10.57 -12.62 -4.22
N LYS A 145 -9.99 -12.36 -3.04
CA LYS A 145 -9.37 -11.06 -2.75
C LYS A 145 -8.02 -10.85 -3.46
N TRP A 146 -7.50 -11.83 -4.20
CA TRP A 146 -6.38 -11.59 -5.12
C TRP A 146 -6.66 -10.49 -6.14
N GLU A 147 -7.94 -10.27 -6.51
CA GLU A 147 -8.34 -9.11 -7.32
C GLU A 147 -7.98 -7.76 -6.69
N PHE A 148 -8.14 -7.62 -5.38
CA PHE A 148 -7.76 -6.40 -4.66
C PHE A 148 -6.24 -6.25 -4.55
N ILE A 149 -5.52 -7.36 -4.39
CA ILE A 149 -4.05 -7.37 -4.40
C ILE A 149 -3.54 -6.93 -5.78
N ALA A 150 -4.10 -7.50 -6.85
CA ALA A 150 -3.78 -7.11 -8.22
C ALA A 150 -4.09 -5.62 -8.49
N ALA A 151 -5.22 -5.11 -7.98
CA ALA A 151 -5.56 -3.68 -8.07
C ALA A 151 -4.51 -2.79 -7.40
N ARG A 152 -4.00 -3.16 -6.22
CA ARG A 152 -2.96 -2.40 -5.52
C ARG A 152 -1.65 -2.36 -6.29
N LEU A 153 -1.25 -3.47 -6.91
CA LEU A 153 -0.07 -3.54 -7.77
C LEU A 153 -0.24 -2.67 -9.04
N LEU A 154 -1.41 -2.74 -9.66
CA LEU A 154 -1.76 -1.89 -10.80
C LEU A 154 -1.74 -0.41 -10.42
N ASN A 155 -2.36 -0.05 -9.28
CA ASN A 155 -2.41 1.33 -8.80
C ASN A 155 -1.02 1.87 -8.46
N HIS A 156 -0.15 1.06 -7.87
CA HIS A 156 1.24 1.45 -7.60
C HIS A 156 1.97 1.83 -8.90
N THR A 157 1.91 0.97 -9.91
CA THR A 157 2.55 1.22 -11.21
C THR A 157 1.99 2.46 -11.88
N PHE A 158 0.66 2.58 -11.89
CA PHE A 158 -0.02 3.73 -12.48
C PHE A 158 0.33 5.04 -11.77
N SER A 159 0.21 5.08 -10.44
CA SER A 159 0.48 6.28 -9.65
C SER A 159 1.91 6.77 -9.79
N LYS A 160 2.88 5.87 -9.80
CA LYS A 160 4.30 6.19 -10.02
C LYS A 160 4.52 6.80 -11.41
N ARG A 161 3.98 6.18 -12.45
CA ARG A 161 4.08 6.68 -13.83
C ARG A 161 3.37 8.03 -13.99
N ASN A 162 2.19 8.18 -13.40
CA ASN A 162 1.42 9.42 -13.46
C ASN A 162 2.14 10.57 -12.74
N ALA A 163 2.68 10.32 -11.54
CA ALA A 163 3.45 11.32 -10.79
C ALA A 163 4.72 11.76 -11.55
N SER A 164 5.49 10.82 -12.11
CA SER A 164 6.69 11.12 -12.93
C SER A 164 6.33 12.02 -14.11
N ARG A 165 5.27 11.68 -14.82
CA ARG A 165 4.78 12.44 -15.99
C ARG A 165 4.45 13.89 -15.67
N TRP A 166 3.78 14.15 -14.54
CA TRP A 166 3.44 15.51 -14.14
C TRP A 166 4.66 16.28 -13.65
N THR A 167 5.57 15.60 -12.94
CA THR A 167 6.86 16.19 -12.53
C THR A 167 7.69 16.62 -13.73
N GLU A 168 7.82 15.78 -14.76
CA GLU A 168 8.54 16.07 -16.00
C GLU A 168 7.96 17.27 -16.75
N ARG A 169 6.64 17.48 -16.66
CA ARG A 169 5.95 18.63 -17.26
C ARG A 169 6.02 19.90 -16.41
N GLY A 170 6.58 19.84 -15.20
CA GLY A 170 6.64 20.97 -14.26
C GLY A 170 5.26 21.36 -13.70
N VAL A 171 4.26 20.47 -13.79
CA VAL A 171 2.89 20.71 -13.30
C VAL A 171 2.80 20.25 -11.86
N LYS A 172 2.38 21.14 -10.96
CA LYS A 172 2.27 20.90 -9.53
C LYS A 172 0.86 21.25 -9.04
N GLY A 173 0.23 20.28 -8.38
CA GLY A 173 -1.10 20.44 -7.80
C GLY A 173 -2.25 20.38 -8.82
N LEU A 174 -3.44 20.26 -8.28
CA LEU A 174 -4.66 20.04 -9.06
C LEU A 174 -5.00 21.21 -9.97
N TYR A 175 -4.86 22.46 -9.49
CA TYR A 175 -5.16 23.65 -10.28
C TYR A 175 -4.31 23.71 -11.56
N GLU A 176 -3.00 23.54 -11.45
CA GLU A 176 -2.10 23.57 -12.62
C GLU A 176 -2.37 22.40 -13.58
N LYS A 177 -2.76 21.25 -13.03
CA LYS A 177 -3.16 20.08 -13.82
C LYS A 177 -4.42 20.36 -14.63
N LEU A 178 -5.46 20.89 -14.01
CA LEU A 178 -6.71 21.26 -14.68
C LEU A 178 -6.45 22.32 -15.76
N ARG A 179 -5.64 23.33 -15.46
CA ARG A 179 -5.25 24.37 -16.44
C ARG A 179 -4.55 23.73 -17.65
N TYR A 180 -3.55 22.89 -17.41
CA TYR A 180 -2.84 22.18 -18.49
C TYR A 180 -3.79 21.34 -19.34
N LEU A 181 -4.68 20.58 -18.72
CA LEU A 181 -5.65 19.74 -19.43
C LEU A 181 -6.64 20.55 -20.24
N THR A 182 -7.11 21.68 -19.70
CA THR A 182 -8.00 22.65 -20.41
C THR A 182 -7.28 23.28 -21.61
N ASP A 183 -6.04 23.74 -21.44
CA ASP A 183 -5.24 24.32 -22.51
C ASP A 183 -4.96 23.32 -23.66
N LYS A 184 -4.93 22.01 -23.34
CA LYS A 184 -4.80 20.93 -24.31
C LYS A 184 -6.13 20.48 -24.94
N GLY A 185 -7.25 21.04 -24.51
CA GLY A 185 -8.58 20.65 -24.95
C GLY A 185 -8.98 19.24 -24.49
N LEU A 186 -8.41 18.76 -23.38
CA LEU A 186 -8.70 17.46 -22.77
C LEU A 186 -9.67 17.57 -21.59
N TYR A 187 -9.87 18.78 -21.07
CA TYR A 187 -10.82 19.12 -20.01
C TYR A 187 -11.60 20.36 -20.39
N GLY A 188 -12.87 20.47 -19.96
CA GLY A 188 -13.66 21.68 -20.18
C GLY A 188 -13.20 22.82 -19.28
N ASP A 189 -13.38 24.07 -19.73
CA ASP A 189 -12.99 25.29 -19.00
C ASP A 189 -13.92 25.62 -17.82
N TYR A 190 -15.06 24.96 -17.73
CA TYR A 190 -16.15 25.27 -16.80
C TYR A 190 -15.75 25.22 -15.32
N ILE A 191 -14.80 24.35 -14.92
CA ILE A 191 -14.31 24.30 -13.54
C ILE A 191 -13.46 25.55 -13.26
N LEU A 192 -12.49 25.87 -14.13
CA LEU A 192 -11.63 27.04 -13.98
C LEU A 192 -12.40 28.37 -14.09
N ALA A 193 -13.54 28.38 -14.80
CA ALA A 193 -14.40 29.55 -14.90
C ALA A 193 -15.27 29.77 -13.64
N ARG A 194 -15.52 28.75 -12.84
CA ARG A 194 -16.45 28.79 -11.70
C ARG A 194 -15.75 28.76 -10.34
N TYR A 195 -14.54 28.22 -10.26
CA TYR A 195 -13.77 28.08 -9.03
C TYR A 195 -12.51 28.92 -9.09
N SER A 196 -12.19 29.59 -7.99
CA SER A 196 -10.90 30.24 -7.84
C SER A 196 -9.78 29.21 -7.66
N ARG A 197 -8.54 29.68 -7.80
CA ARG A 197 -7.37 28.82 -7.54
C ARG A 197 -7.38 28.29 -6.10
N GLU A 198 -7.68 29.17 -5.14
CA GLU A 198 -7.71 28.84 -3.72
C GLU A 198 -8.78 27.77 -3.41
N GLU A 199 -9.93 27.83 -4.09
CA GLU A 199 -10.97 26.82 -3.93
C GLU A 199 -10.55 25.46 -4.51
N ILE A 200 -9.88 25.43 -5.65
CA ILE A 200 -9.36 24.18 -6.25
C ILE A 200 -8.22 23.60 -5.41
N ASP A 201 -7.31 24.45 -4.92
CA ASP A 201 -6.22 24.02 -4.03
C ASP A 201 -6.77 23.48 -2.68
N ALA A 202 -7.85 24.08 -2.16
CA ALA A 202 -8.56 23.56 -0.98
C ALA A 202 -9.27 22.23 -1.27
N ALA A 203 -9.88 22.08 -2.45
CA ALA A 203 -10.51 20.83 -2.88
C ALA A 203 -9.49 19.69 -3.04
N GLU A 204 -8.27 19.97 -3.50
CA GLU A 204 -7.18 18.98 -3.57
C GLU A 204 -6.94 18.34 -2.20
N GLY A 205 -7.09 19.10 -1.11
CA GLY A 205 -6.99 18.59 0.25
C GLY A 205 -8.07 17.55 0.64
N PHE A 206 -9.12 17.38 -0.15
CA PHE A 206 -10.15 16.35 0.07
C PHE A 206 -9.74 15.00 -0.49
N LEU A 207 -8.76 14.94 -1.40
CA LEU A 207 -8.31 13.70 -2.02
C LEU A 207 -7.88 12.67 -0.98
N CYS A 208 -8.42 11.48 -1.08
CA CYS A 208 -8.14 10.36 -0.19
C CYS A 208 -7.63 9.14 -0.98
N PRO A 209 -6.31 9.06 -1.29
CA PRO A 209 -5.73 7.95 -2.06
C PRO A 209 -5.96 6.57 -1.44
N LYS A 210 -6.23 6.51 -0.12
CA LYS A 210 -6.55 5.24 0.56
C LYS A 210 -7.83 4.60 0.02
N ARG A 211 -8.77 5.36 -0.54
CA ARG A 211 -9.99 4.83 -1.15
C ARG A 211 -9.70 3.97 -2.39
N ASP A 212 -8.56 4.17 -3.05
CA ASP A 212 -8.14 3.34 -4.19
C ASP A 212 -7.92 1.88 -3.79
N THR A 213 -7.74 1.56 -2.50
CA THR A 213 -7.66 0.19 -2.00
C THR A 213 -8.98 -0.58 -2.04
N LEU A 214 -10.10 0.12 -2.29
CA LEU A 214 -11.44 -0.46 -2.41
C LEU A 214 -11.72 -1.01 -3.81
N PHE A 215 -10.91 -0.65 -4.81
CA PHE A 215 -11.11 -1.16 -6.16
C PHE A 215 -10.67 -2.61 -6.31
N THR A 216 -11.44 -3.38 -7.08
CA THR A 216 -10.98 -4.63 -7.69
C THR A 216 -10.06 -4.31 -8.88
N TYR A 217 -9.29 -5.30 -9.33
CA TYR A 217 -8.46 -5.13 -10.52
C TYR A 217 -9.29 -4.74 -11.75
N SER A 218 -10.37 -5.47 -12.00
CA SER A 218 -11.26 -5.20 -13.13
C SER A 218 -11.90 -3.81 -13.07
N GLY A 219 -12.30 -3.37 -11.86
CA GLY A 219 -12.85 -2.03 -11.64
C GLY A 219 -11.82 -0.93 -11.91
N LEU A 220 -10.62 -1.03 -11.35
CA LEU A 220 -9.56 -0.05 -11.54
C LEU A 220 -9.08 -0.01 -13.00
N ASP A 221 -8.85 -1.17 -13.61
CA ASP A 221 -8.43 -1.27 -15.02
C ASP A 221 -9.45 -0.62 -15.96
N LEU A 222 -10.74 -0.85 -15.69
CA LEU A 222 -11.83 -0.21 -16.45
C LEU A 222 -11.83 1.32 -16.27
N LEU A 223 -11.66 1.83 -15.03
CA LEU A 223 -11.57 3.26 -14.76
C LEU A 223 -10.40 3.88 -15.52
N LEU A 224 -9.22 3.30 -15.42
CA LEU A 224 -8.01 3.81 -16.08
C LEU A 224 -8.08 3.76 -17.60
N LYS A 225 -8.79 2.78 -18.18
CA LYS A 225 -8.91 2.61 -19.64
C LYS A 225 -10.05 3.39 -20.28
N ARG A 226 -11.09 3.78 -19.51
CA ARG A 226 -12.32 4.29 -20.13
C ARG A 226 -12.89 5.57 -19.49
N TYR A 227 -12.63 5.82 -18.21
CA TYR A 227 -13.34 6.87 -17.48
C TYR A 227 -12.47 8.07 -17.11
N VAL A 228 -11.23 7.81 -16.68
CA VAL A 228 -10.30 8.91 -16.40
C VAL A 228 -9.90 9.65 -17.68
N ILE A 229 -9.54 10.91 -17.54
CA ILE A 229 -9.03 11.70 -18.66
C ILE A 229 -7.77 11.05 -19.20
N GLN A 230 -7.72 10.93 -20.51
CA GLN A 230 -6.62 10.31 -21.24
C GLN A 230 -6.00 11.26 -22.25
N SER A 231 -4.72 11.06 -22.52
CA SER A 231 -4.05 11.68 -23.66
C SER A 231 -4.59 11.14 -24.99
N ARG A 232 -4.21 11.75 -26.11
CA ARG A 232 -4.52 11.23 -27.45
C ARG A 232 -3.93 9.84 -27.71
N SER A 233 -2.86 9.46 -27.00
CA SER A 233 -2.27 8.12 -27.00
C SER A 233 -2.93 7.14 -26.00
N ARG A 234 -4.07 7.52 -25.42
CA ARG A 234 -4.85 6.75 -24.42
C ARG A 234 -4.09 6.49 -23.11
N GLU A 235 -3.16 7.34 -22.74
CA GLU A 235 -2.51 7.28 -21.45
C GLU A 235 -3.35 8.01 -20.41
N PRO A 236 -3.67 7.40 -19.27
CA PRO A 236 -4.38 8.06 -18.17
C PRO A 236 -3.59 9.28 -17.65
N LEU A 237 -4.28 10.39 -17.46
CA LEU A 237 -3.69 11.68 -17.03
C LEU A 237 -4.16 12.13 -15.64
N GLU A 238 -5.19 11.51 -15.10
CA GLU A 238 -5.68 11.76 -13.75
C GLU A 238 -5.82 10.47 -12.97
N THR A 239 -5.81 10.57 -11.65
CA THR A 239 -6.09 9.45 -10.75
C THR A 239 -7.60 9.24 -10.62
N PRO A 240 -8.07 8.04 -10.19
CA PRO A 240 -9.48 7.82 -9.88
C PRO A 240 -10.03 8.84 -8.88
N GLN A 241 -9.25 9.21 -7.87
CA GLN A 241 -9.67 10.20 -6.87
C GLN A 241 -9.81 11.61 -7.46
N GLU A 242 -8.92 12.00 -8.37
CA GLU A 242 -9.03 13.28 -9.11
C GLU A 242 -10.26 13.28 -10.01
N MET A 243 -10.57 12.17 -10.67
CA MET A 243 -11.79 12.02 -11.47
C MET A 243 -13.05 12.22 -10.61
N PHE A 244 -13.14 11.53 -9.46
CA PHE A 244 -14.29 11.71 -8.55
C PHE A 244 -14.38 13.12 -8.00
N LEU A 245 -13.24 13.74 -7.68
CA LEU A 245 -13.22 15.14 -7.24
C LEU A 245 -13.68 16.10 -8.37
N GLY A 246 -13.26 15.85 -9.60
CA GLY A 246 -13.72 16.60 -10.78
C GLY A 246 -15.23 16.52 -10.97
N ILE A 247 -15.82 15.32 -10.78
CA ILE A 247 -17.28 15.14 -10.80
C ILE A 247 -17.93 15.91 -9.66
N ALA A 248 -17.40 15.85 -8.45
CA ALA A 248 -17.92 16.57 -7.28
C ALA A 248 -17.89 18.11 -7.49
N LEU A 249 -16.79 18.63 -8.05
CA LEU A 249 -16.67 20.04 -8.44
C LEU A 249 -17.75 20.42 -9.48
N HIS A 250 -17.96 19.58 -10.48
CA HIS A 250 -19.00 19.81 -11.49
C HIS A 250 -20.40 19.85 -10.87
N LEU A 251 -20.74 18.91 -10.03
CA LEU A 251 -22.06 18.83 -9.40
C LEU A 251 -22.34 20.05 -8.50
N ALA A 252 -21.31 20.53 -7.77
CA ALA A 252 -21.47 21.64 -6.83
C ALA A 252 -21.29 23.03 -7.46
N MET A 253 -20.96 23.15 -8.75
CA MET A 253 -20.57 24.44 -9.34
C MET A 253 -21.66 25.53 -9.34
N ASN A 254 -22.92 25.17 -9.23
CA ASN A 254 -24.05 26.09 -9.21
C ASN A 254 -24.59 26.34 -7.79
N GLU A 255 -23.99 25.77 -6.75
CA GLU A 255 -24.43 26.04 -5.38
C GLU A 255 -24.14 27.48 -4.98
N ALA A 256 -25.17 28.17 -4.51
CA ALA A 256 -25.11 29.61 -4.17
C ALA A 256 -24.37 29.86 -2.85
N SER A 257 -24.36 28.91 -1.92
CA SER A 257 -23.70 29.01 -0.62
C SER A 257 -23.14 27.69 -0.17
N GLY A 258 -22.03 27.71 0.58
CA GLY A 258 -21.39 26.51 1.09
C GLY A 258 -20.89 25.57 -0.01
N ARG A 259 -20.55 26.11 -1.19
CA ARG A 259 -20.18 25.32 -2.37
C ARG A 259 -19.09 24.30 -2.08
N MET A 260 -18.05 24.65 -1.32
CA MET A 260 -16.97 23.73 -0.98
C MET A 260 -17.40 22.60 -0.03
N ASP A 261 -18.39 22.86 0.83
CA ASP A 261 -18.99 21.80 1.67
C ASP A 261 -19.77 20.80 0.81
N TRP A 262 -20.45 21.28 -0.23
CA TRP A 262 -21.10 20.42 -1.21
C TRP A 262 -20.10 19.62 -2.04
N VAL A 263 -19.01 20.24 -2.49
CA VAL A 263 -17.92 19.52 -3.17
C VAL A 263 -17.44 18.35 -2.32
N ARG A 264 -17.15 18.60 -1.03
CA ARG A 264 -16.70 17.56 -0.12
C ARG A 264 -17.75 16.46 0.06
N ARG A 265 -19.03 16.83 0.27
CA ARG A 265 -20.12 15.85 0.43
C ARG A 265 -20.29 14.98 -0.81
N PHE A 266 -20.28 15.57 -2.00
CA PHE A 266 -20.38 14.80 -3.25
C PHE A 266 -19.16 13.88 -3.43
N TYR A 267 -17.95 14.37 -3.17
CA TYR A 267 -16.75 13.55 -3.22
C TYR A 267 -16.77 12.39 -2.20
N ASP A 268 -17.29 12.62 -1.01
CA ASP A 268 -17.39 11.57 0.01
C ASP A 268 -18.48 10.53 -0.28
N MET A 269 -19.45 10.88 -1.13
CA MET A 269 -20.55 10.00 -1.56
C MET A 269 -20.15 9.12 -2.76
N LEU A 270 -19.30 9.64 -3.64
CA LEU A 270 -18.78 8.95 -4.83
C LEU A 270 -17.71 7.91 -4.47
#